data_5b4b236498e59a5de08abe1817027126
#
_entry.id   5b4b236498e59a5de08abe1817027126
#
_cell.length_a   1.000
_cell.length_b   1.000
_cell.length_c   1.000
_cell.angle_alpha   90.00
_cell.angle_beta   90.00
_cell.angle_gamma   90.00
#
_symmetry.space_group_name_H-M   'P 1'
#
loop_
_entity.id
_entity.type
_entity.pdbx_description
1 polymer ?
#
loop_
_entity_poly.entity_id
_entity_poly.type
_entity_poly.pdbx_seq_one_letter_code
_entity_poly.pdbx_strand_id
1 'polypeptide(L)'
;MLEPSAGNGHIVEVVKANGDNSVLALELREEELETLKVIADDVEIEDFLKFNPNGKRFDYIIGNPPYSIALEFMEKCFEISDENTVVIMLLRTAFLESKKRYDFWQKHPVNGLYVLSQRPSFTGKGTDATSYSWFVWDNSGKQVVKVI
;
A
#
# COMPACT_ATOMS: atom_id res chain seq x y z
N MET A 1 11.12 -5.12 1.96
CA MET A 1 9.75 -4.58 1.76
C MET A 1 9.82 -3.14 1.30
N LEU A 2 8.84 -2.68 0.54
CA LEU A 2 8.65 -1.27 0.17
C LEU A 2 7.35 -0.73 0.79
N GLU A 3 7.41 0.43 1.45
CA GLU A 3 6.25 1.26 1.76
C GLU A 3 6.28 2.52 0.88
N PRO A 4 5.41 2.61 -0.14
CA PRO A 4 5.54 3.62 -1.20
C PRO A 4 4.89 4.97 -0.87
N SER A 5 4.30 5.14 0.30
CA SER A 5 3.69 6.39 0.81
C SER A 5 3.67 6.37 2.33
N ALA A 6 4.88 6.38 2.92
CA ALA A 6 5.08 6.01 4.31
C ALA A 6 4.43 6.98 5.33
N GLY A 7 4.17 8.21 4.94
CA GLY A 7 3.65 9.21 5.86
C GLY A 7 4.56 9.35 7.07
N ASN A 8 3.99 9.31 8.25
CA ASN A 8 4.74 9.32 9.50
C ASN A 8 5.23 7.91 9.95
N GLY A 9 5.10 6.88 9.09
CA GLY A 9 5.70 5.58 9.27
C GLY A 9 4.93 4.55 10.10
N HIS A 10 3.64 4.74 10.35
CA HIS A 10 2.86 3.79 11.16
C HIS A 10 2.87 2.35 10.64
N ILE A 11 2.85 2.15 9.31
CA ILE A 11 2.94 0.80 8.73
C ILE A 11 4.36 0.25 8.92
N VAL A 12 5.39 1.08 8.71
CA VAL A 12 6.80 0.70 8.96
C VAL A 12 6.97 0.20 10.39
N GLU A 13 6.49 0.96 11.38
CA GLU A 13 6.57 0.59 12.81
C GLU A 13 5.95 -0.78 13.07
N VAL A 14 4.73 -1.03 12.55
CA VAL A 14 4.04 -2.31 12.72
C VAL A 14 4.82 -3.45 12.08
N VAL A 15 5.35 -3.25 10.88
CA VAL A 15 6.12 -4.27 10.16
C VAL A 15 7.42 -4.58 10.90
N LYS A 16 8.15 -3.58 11.36
CA LYS A 16 9.40 -3.74 12.14
C LYS A 16 9.15 -4.43 13.48
N ALA A 17 8.04 -4.12 14.14
CA ALA A 17 7.66 -4.76 15.42
C ALA A 17 7.30 -6.26 15.28
N ASN A 18 6.96 -6.71 14.08
CA ASN A 18 6.52 -8.09 13.82
C ASN A 18 7.57 -8.96 13.10
N GLY A 19 8.82 -8.55 13.04
CA GLY A 19 9.89 -9.36 12.47
C GLY A 19 11.11 -8.56 12.03
N ASP A 20 12.15 -9.27 11.65
CA ASP A 20 13.39 -8.69 11.12
C ASP A 20 13.23 -8.40 9.61
N ASN A 21 12.39 -7.40 9.32
CA ASN A 21 12.08 -6.99 7.97
C ASN A 21 12.94 -5.78 7.57
N SER A 22 13.61 -5.86 6.42
CA SER A 22 14.23 -4.69 5.80
C SER A 22 13.18 -3.86 5.08
N VAL A 23 13.08 -2.57 5.39
CA VAL A 23 12.07 -1.65 4.89
C VAL A 23 12.69 -0.46 4.20
N LEU A 24 12.39 -0.27 2.92
CA LEU A 24 12.54 0.99 2.22
C LEU A 24 11.23 1.77 2.34
N ALA A 25 11.29 2.96 2.91
CA ALA A 25 10.17 3.89 2.99
C ALA A 25 10.32 5.00 1.95
N LEU A 26 9.29 5.17 1.10
CA LEU A 26 9.19 6.33 0.22
C LEU A 26 8.16 7.30 0.78
N GLU A 27 8.47 8.58 0.74
CA GLU A 27 7.55 9.65 1.12
C GLU A 27 7.79 10.88 0.24
N LEU A 28 6.73 11.58 -0.11
CA LEU A 28 6.82 12.80 -0.91
C LEU A 28 7.19 14.02 -0.07
N ARG A 29 6.81 14.01 1.21
CA ARG A 29 6.95 15.14 2.13
C ARG A 29 8.29 15.07 2.87
N GLU A 30 9.11 16.08 2.68
CA GLU A 30 10.45 16.17 3.28
C GLU A 30 10.40 16.28 4.82
N GLU A 31 9.33 16.84 5.37
CA GLU A 31 9.14 16.98 6.82
C GLU A 31 9.06 15.64 7.57
N GLU A 32 8.74 14.55 6.90
CA GLU A 32 8.67 13.21 7.51
C GLU A 32 10.03 12.48 7.56
N LEU A 33 11.03 13.00 6.86
CA LEU A 33 12.34 12.33 6.68
C LEU A 33 12.98 11.91 8.00
N GLU A 34 13.06 12.84 8.97
CA GLU A 34 13.75 12.55 10.24
C GLU A 34 12.98 11.51 11.09
N THR A 35 11.67 11.52 11.02
CA THR A 35 10.83 10.49 11.67
C THR A 35 11.06 9.12 11.04
N LEU A 36 11.03 9.04 9.70
CA LEU A 36 11.20 7.80 8.97
C LEU A 36 12.60 7.19 9.12
N LYS A 37 13.66 8.01 9.16
CA LYS A 37 15.03 7.55 9.41
C LYS A 37 15.24 6.82 10.74
N VAL A 38 14.39 7.05 11.72
CA VAL A 38 14.46 6.38 13.02
C VAL A 38 13.89 4.95 12.95
N ILE A 39 12.94 4.71 12.06
CA ILE A 39 12.13 3.48 12.05
C ILE A 39 12.34 2.59 10.82
N ALA A 40 12.70 3.15 9.67
CA ALA A 40 12.98 2.42 8.44
C ALA A 40 14.48 2.14 8.29
N ASP A 41 14.83 1.13 7.48
CA ASP A 41 16.24 0.82 7.17
C ASP A 41 16.80 1.74 6.08
N ASP A 42 15.93 2.20 5.18
CA ASP A 42 16.26 3.15 4.12
C ASP A 42 15.07 4.08 3.87
N VAL A 43 15.33 5.34 3.52
CA VAL A 43 14.29 6.35 3.27
C VAL A 43 14.66 7.16 2.03
N GLU A 44 13.74 7.25 1.09
CA GLU A 44 13.88 8.10 -0.08
C GLU A 44 12.73 9.12 -0.13
N ILE A 45 13.05 10.41 -0.23
CA ILE A 45 12.06 11.48 -0.43
C ILE A 45 11.84 11.63 -1.93
N GLU A 46 10.80 10.98 -2.43
CA GLU A 46 10.51 10.93 -3.86
C GLU A 46 9.01 10.71 -4.13
N ASP A 47 8.57 11.19 -5.29
CA ASP A 47 7.26 10.86 -5.84
C ASP A 47 7.24 9.39 -6.32
N PHE A 48 6.48 8.54 -5.64
CA PHE A 48 6.39 7.12 -5.98
C PHE A 48 6.02 6.86 -7.45
N LEU A 49 5.21 7.72 -8.08
CA LEU A 49 4.87 7.56 -9.49
C LEU A 49 6.09 7.72 -10.43
N LYS A 50 7.17 8.34 -9.94
CA LYS A 50 8.44 8.52 -10.68
C LYS A 50 9.54 7.57 -10.20
N PHE A 51 9.32 6.90 -9.08
CA PHE A 51 10.31 6.01 -8.47
C PHE A 51 10.79 4.93 -9.44
N ASN A 52 12.11 4.75 -9.48
CA ASN A 52 12.75 3.68 -10.21
C ASN A 52 13.49 2.77 -9.20
N PRO A 53 13.12 1.50 -9.09
CA PRO A 53 13.77 0.59 -8.16
C PRO A 53 15.24 0.28 -8.51
N ASN A 54 15.73 0.68 -9.69
CA ASN A 54 17.12 0.47 -10.12
C ASN A 54 17.60 -0.98 -9.94
N GLY A 55 16.71 -1.95 -10.19
CA GLY A 55 16.99 -3.39 -10.03
C GLY A 55 16.77 -3.93 -8.61
N LYS A 56 16.43 -3.10 -7.63
CA LYS A 56 15.94 -3.58 -6.31
C LYS A 56 14.66 -4.39 -6.51
N ARG A 57 14.50 -5.48 -5.78
CA ARG A 57 13.28 -6.31 -5.73
C ARG A 57 12.66 -6.23 -4.35
N PHE A 58 11.35 -6.34 -4.30
CA PHE A 58 10.59 -6.28 -3.05
C PHE A 58 9.70 -7.51 -2.93
N ASP A 59 9.86 -8.27 -1.85
CA ASP A 59 8.94 -9.39 -1.54
C ASP A 59 7.55 -8.87 -1.21
N TYR A 60 7.49 -7.67 -0.61
CA TYR A 60 6.23 -7.01 -0.22
C TYR A 60 6.24 -5.54 -0.62
N ILE A 61 5.10 -5.07 -1.14
CA ILE A 61 4.77 -3.66 -1.28
C ILE A 61 3.50 -3.42 -0.46
N ILE A 62 3.63 -2.67 0.65
CA ILE A 62 2.53 -2.47 1.60
C ILE A 62 2.34 -0.98 1.82
N GLY A 63 1.11 -0.48 1.75
CA GLY A 63 0.88 0.95 1.94
C GLY A 63 -0.57 1.36 2.07
N ASN A 64 -0.73 2.66 2.35
CA ASN A 64 -2.00 3.38 2.36
C ASN A 64 -1.86 4.57 1.39
N PRO A 65 -2.13 4.38 0.09
CA PRO A 65 -1.86 5.38 -0.93
C PRO A 65 -2.83 6.57 -0.86
N PRO A 66 -2.46 7.73 -1.43
CA PRO A 66 -3.39 8.83 -1.59
C PRO A 66 -4.55 8.43 -2.52
N TYR A 67 -5.79 8.43 -2.00
CA TYR A 67 -6.96 7.85 -2.69
C TYR A 67 -7.33 8.56 -3.99
N SER A 68 -6.96 9.83 -4.15
CA SER A 68 -7.22 10.62 -5.36
C SER A 68 -6.50 10.09 -6.61
N ILE A 69 -5.36 9.44 -6.41
CA ILE A 69 -4.50 8.87 -7.47
C ILE A 69 -4.32 7.35 -7.29
N ALA A 70 -5.26 6.70 -6.60
CA ALA A 70 -5.12 5.30 -6.22
C ALA A 70 -4.95 4.35 -7.43
N LEU A 71 -5.56 4.65 -8.57
CA LEU A 71 -5.42 3.81 -9.76
C LEU A 71 -4.00 3.88 -10.32
N GLU A 72 -3.50 5.08 -10.54
CA GLU A 72 -2.16 5.34 -11.05
C GLU A 72 -1.09 4.77 -10.09
N PHE A 73 -1.36 4.89 -8.79
CA PHE A 73 -0.51 4.34 -7.74
C PHE A 73 -0.45 2.81 -7.79
N MET A 74 -1.60 2.14 -7.96
CA MET A 74 -1.66 0.70 -8.10
C MET A 74 -1.00 0.20 -9.39
N GLU A 75 -1.20 0.90 -10.51
CA GLU A 75 -0.52 0.58 -11.76
C GLU A 75 1.01 0.64 -11.59
N LYS A 76 1.52 1.63 -10.85
CA LYS A 76 2.94 1.73 -10.52
C LYS A 76 3.42 0.60 -9.61
N CYS A 77 2.62 0.18 -8.62
CA CYS A 77 2.96 -0.99 -7.80
C CYS A 77 3.18 -2.23 -8.68
N PHE A 78 2.28 -2.48 -9.63
CA PHE A 78 2.41 -3.63 -10.54
C PHE A 78 3.52 -3.49 -11.58
N GLU A 79 3.85 -2.26 -11.99
CA GLU A 79 4.99 -2.01 -12.88
C GLU A 79 6.32 -2.45 -12.25
N ILE A 80 6.48 -2.24 -10.94
CA ILE A 80 7.72 -2.55 -10.21
C ILE A 80 7.68 -3.91 -9.49
N SER A 81 6.56 -4.64 -9.56
CA SER A 81 6.39 -5.97 -8.98
C SER A 81 6.88 -7.05 -9.94
N ASP A 82 7.29 -8.17 -9.37
CA ASP A 82 7.50 -9.42 -10.11
C ASP A 82 6.52 -10.51 -9.62
N GLU A 83 6.66 -11.73 -10.13
CA GLU A 83 5.78 -12.86 -9.81
C GLU A 83 5.82 -13.30 -8.33
N ASN A 84 6.85 -12.91 -7.59
CA ASN A 84 7.02 -13.23 -6.18
C ASN A 84 6.60 -12.08 -5.25
N THR A 85 6.34 -10.91 -5.80
CA THR A 85 5.96 -9.73 -5.01
C THR A 85 4.52 -9.84 -4.52
N VAL A 86 4.31 -9.69 -3.22
CA VAL A 86 2.99 -9.55 -2.62
C VAL A 86 2.67 -8.06 -2.46
N VAL A 87 1.54 -7.62 -3.03
CA VAL A 87 1.07 -6.25 -2.91
C VAL A 87 -0.10 -6.20 -1.93
N ILE A 88 -0.01 -5.32 -0.92
CA ILE A 88 -1.03 -5.15 0.13
C ILE A 88 -1.34 -3.66 0.28
N MET A 89 -2.57 -3.25 -0.06
CA MET A 89 -2.94 -1.84 -0.02
C MET A 89 -4.23 -1.60 0.76
N LEU A 90 -4.19 -0.59 1.64
CA LEU A 90 -5.38 -0.09 2.30
C LEU A 90 -6.08 0.89 1.36
N LEU A 91 -7.23 0.50 0.83
CA LEU A 91 -7.99 1.31 -0.11
C LEU A 91 -9.44 1.49 0.38
N ARG A 92 -10.11 2.51 -0.13
CA ARG A 92 -11.57 2.59 0.00
C ARG A 92 -12.19 1.36 -0.67
N THR A 93 -13.15 0.71 -0.01
CA THR A 93 -13.81 -0.49 -0.57
C THR A 93 -14.46 -0.18 -1.92
N ALA A 94 -14.93 1.07 -2.11
CA ALA A 94 -15.44 1.57 -3.39
C ALA A 94 -14.39 1.64 -4.52
N PHE A 95 -13.12 1.32 -4.26
CA PHE A 95 -12.12 1.15 -5.32
C PHE A 95 -12.50 0.00 -6.27
N LEU A 96 -13.28 -0.98 -5.82
CA LEU A 96 -13.85 -2.04 -6.66
C LEU A 96 -14.81 -1.53 -7.74
N GLU A 97 -15.41 -0.36 -7.54
CA GLU A 97 -16.39 0.22 -8.44
C GLU A 97 -15.72 1.12 -9.50
N SER A 98 -16.41 1.37 -10.59
CA SER A 98 -16.10 2.32 -11.64
C SER A 98 -15.67 1.69 -12.97
N LYS A 99 -16.31 2.14 -14.02
CA LYS A 99 -15.95 1.83 -15.41
C LYS A 99 -14.47 2.12 -15.71
N LYS A 100 -13.92 3.21 -15.13
CA LYS A 100 -12.52 3.64 -15.31
C LYS A 100 -11.53 2.57 -14.84
N ARG A 101 -11.91 1.74 -13.85
CA ARG A 101 -11.06 0.70 -13.26
C ARG A 101 -11.35 -0.71 -13.79
N TYR A 102 -12.28 -0.85 -14.72
CA TYR A 102 -12.64 -2.17 -15.24
C TYR A 102 -11.46 -2.92 -15.83
N ASP A 103 -10.67 -2.27 -16.69
CA ASP A 103 -9.51 -2.89 -17.35
C ASP A 103 -8.42 -3.25 -16.34
N PHE A 104 -8.22 -2.41 -15.33
CA PHE A 104 -7.32 -2.71 -14.21
C PHE A 104 -7.72 -4.02 -13.52
N TRP A 105 -9.01 -4.19 -13.20
CA TRP A 105 -9.51 -5.40 -12.53
C TRP A 105 -9.44 -6.65 -13.40
N GLN A 106 -9.57 -6.51 -14.72
CA GLN A 106 -9.37 -7.65 -15.64
C GLN A 106 -7.90 -8.09 -15.66
N LYS A 107 -6.98 -7.15 -15.56
CA LYS A 107 -5.54 -7.40 -15.60
C LYS A 107 -4.98 -7.87 -14.25
N HIS A 108 -5.51 -7.34 -13.14
CA HIS A 108 -5.02 -7.57 -11.79
C HIS A 108 -6.15 -8.00 -10.85
N PRO A 109 -6.69 -9.23 -10.99
CA PRO A 109 -7.73 -9.73 -10.10
C PRO A 109 -7.18 -9.86 -8.67
N VAL A 110 -7.92 -9.32 -7.69
CA VAL A 110 -7.53 -9.35 -6.28
C VAL A 110 -7.63 -10.77 -5.70
N ASN A 111 -6.63 -11.18 -4.91
CA ASN A 111 -6.62 -12.47 -4.21
C ASN A 111 -7.31 -12.40 -2.84
N GLY A 112 -7.06 -11.32 -2.08
CA GLY A 112 -7.65 -11.12 -0.77
C GLY A 112 -8.33 -9.76 -0.63
N LEU A 113 -9.55 -9.75 -0.10
CA LEU A 113 -10.27 -8.54 0.29
C LEU A 113 -10.66 -8.65 1.76
N TYR A 114 -10.00 -7.89 2.63
CA TYR A 114 -10.25 -7.87 4.05
C TYR A 114 -10.94 -6.56 4.44
N VAL A 115 -12.24 -6.61 4.57
CA VAL A 115 -13.07 -5.45 4.87
C VAL A 115 -12.94 -5.10 6.34
N LEU A 116 -12.58 -3.86 6.67
CA LEU A 116 -12.50 -3.41 8.06
C LEU A 116 -13.90 -3.27 8.65
N SER A 117 -14.17 -3.99 9.75
CA SER A 117 -15.43 -3.88 10.50
C SER A 117 -15.60 -2.53 11.18
N GLN A 118 -14.49 -1.87 11.52
CA GLN A 118 -14.47 -0.52 12.05
C GLN A 118 -13.86 0.45 11.02
N ARG A 119 -14.50 1.60 10.84
CA ARG A 119 -13.96 2.65 9.98
C ARG A 119 -12.75 3.30 10.64
N PRO A 120 -11.62 3.42 9.95
CA PRO A 120 -10.45 4.09 10.51
C PRO A 120 -10.70 5.57 10.73
N SER A 121 -9.97 6.16 11.68
CA SER A 121 -9.91 7.60 11.91
C SER A 121 -8.50 8.08 11.58
N PHE A 122 -8.31 8.59 10.37
CA PHE A 122 -6.97 9.08 9.94
C PHE A 122 -6.61 10.45 10.54
N THR A 123 -7.59 11.20 11.01
CA THR A 123 -7.38 12.55 11.56
C THR A 123 -7.53 12.64 13.07
N GLY A 124 -7.90 11.53 13.73
CA GLY A 124 -8.21 11.49 15.16
C GLY A 124 -9.52 12.23 15.56
N LYS A 125 -10.23 12.82 14.59
CA LYS A 125 -11.47 13.60 14.80
C LYS A 125 -12.69 12.89 14.19
N GLY A 126 -13.04 11.72 14.72
CA GLY A 126 -14.16 10.92 14.22
C GLY A 126 -13.75 9.89 13.15
N THR A 127 -14.71 9.08 12.72
CA THR A 127 -14.51 8.04 11.70
C THR A 127 -14.78 8.60 10.31
N ASP A 128 -14.04 8.11 9.30
CA ASP A 128 -14.33 8.43 7.90
C ASP A 128 -15.74 7.93 7.51
N ALA A 129 -16.41 8.66 6.63
CA ALA A 129 -17.74 8.30 6.15
C ALA A 129 -17.75 7.07 5.21
N THR A 130 -16.59 6.63 4.74
CA THR A 130 -16.45 5.54 3.77
C THR A 130 -15.88 4.26 4.41
N SER A 131 -16.14 3.12 3.80
CA SER A 131 -15.55 1.84 4.20
C SER A 131 -14.18 1.64 3.58
N TYR A 132 -13.32 0.93 4.30
CA TYR A 132 -11.98 0.60 3.88
C TYR A 132 -11.74 -0.90 3.93
N SER A 133 -10.85 -1.36 3.06
CA SER A 133 -10.44 -2.75 3.00
C SER A 133 -8.94 -2.83 2.72
N TRP A 134 -8.29 -3.85 3.27
CA TRP A 134 -7.01 -4.29 2.78
C TRP A 134 -7.22 -5.15 1.53
N PHE A 135 -6.60 -4.75 0.46
CA PHE A 135 -6.56 -5.49 -0.80
C PHE A 135 -5.22 -6.20 -0.89
N VAL A 136 -5.24 -7.49 -1.19
CA VAL A 136 -4.05 -8.34 -1.25
C VAL A 136 -3.94 -9.00 -2.61
N TRP A 137 -2.78 -8.89 -3.23
CA TRP A 137 -2.39 -9.62 -4.43
C TRP A 137 -1.16 -10.44 -4.10
N ASP A 138 -1.30 -11.76 -4.03
CA ASP A 138 -0.27 -12.70 -3.58
C ASP A 138 0.03 -13.79 -4.60
N ASN A 139 -0.49 -13.68 -5.81
CA ASN A 139 -0.34 -14.62 -6.91
C ASN A 139 -0.76 -16.07 -6.58
N SER A 140 -1.48 -16.30 -5.47
CA SER A 140 -1.91 -17.64 -5.02
C SER A 140 -2.97 -18.28 -5.92
N GLY A 141 -3.60 -17.51 -6.79
CA GLY A 141 -4.77 -17.92 -7.58
C GLY A 141 -6.05 -18.14 -6.77
N LYS A 142 -6.01 -17.94 -5.46
CA LYS A 142 -7.17 -18.04 -4.57
C LYS A 142 -7.84 -16.67 -4.44
N GLN A 143 -9.13 -16.66 -4.20
CA GLN A 143 -9.87 -15.45 -3.86
C GLN A 143 -10.56 -15.61 -2.52
N VAL A 144 -10.32 -14.66 -1.62
CA VAL A 144 -10.87 -14.65 -0.26
C VAL A 144 -11.49 -13.29 0.02
N VAL A 145 -12.73 -13.29 0.51
CA VAL A 145 -13.36 -12.09 1.07
C VAL A 145 -13.65 -12.34 2.55
N LYS A 146 -13.21 -11.43 3.41
CA LYS A 146 -13.36 -11.55 4.86
C LYS A 146 -13.64 -10.20 5.50
N VAL A 147 -14.46 -10.18 6.54
CA VAL A 147 -14.60 -9.00 7.41
C VAL A 147 -13.70 -9.20 8.63
N ILE A 148 -12.91 -8.20 8.98
CA ILE A 148 -11.93 -8.20 10.07
C ILE A 148 -12.12 -7.00 11.00
#